data_729e29db359f7c0541b4ab8b198047e4
#
_entry.id   729e29db359f7c0541b4ab8b198047e4
#
_cell.length_a   1.000
_cell.length_b   1.000
_cell.length_c   1.000
_cell.angle_alpha   90.00
_cell.angle_beta   90.00
_cell.angle_gamma   90.00
#
_symmetry.space_group_name_H-M   'P 1'
#
loop_
_entity.id
_entity.type
_entity.pdbx_description
1 polymer ?
#
loop_
_entity_poly.entity_id
_entity_poly.type
_entity_poly.pdbx_seq_one_letter_code
_entity_poly.pdbx_strand_id
1 'polypeptide(L)' 'MESIGEFFRQVRETKGLTIDEVASKTRIRTDFVKALEEGNFAKLPDQVFARGFVRSYARSLGL' A
#
# COMPACT_ATOMS: atom_id res chain seq x y z
N MET A 1 -4.55 12.72 -13.38
CA MET A 1 -5.19 11.43 -13.11
C MET A 1 -4.56 10.80 -11.88
N GLU A 2 -5.39 10.31 -10.99
CA GLU A 2 -4.92 9.74 -9.74
C GLU A 2 -4.31 8.37 -9.96
N SER A 3 -3.14 8.11 -9.37
CA SER A 3 -2.52 6.79 -9.42
C SER A 3 -3.18 5.86 -8.40
N ILE A 4 -2.96 4.56 -8.57
CA ILE A 4 -3.50 3.59 -7.61
C ILE A 4 -2.90 3.81 -6.21
N GLY A 5 -1.62 4.21 -6.14
CA GLY A 5 -1.00 4.51 -4.86
C GLY A 5 -1.64 5.69 -4.16
N GLU A 6 -1.94 6.74 -4.90
CA GLU A 6 -2.63 7.91 -4.35
C GLU A 6 -4.03 7.54 -3.89
N PHE A 7 -4.73 6.71 -4.65
CA PHE A 7 -6.05 6.23 -4.29
C PHE A 7 -6.00 5.48 -2.94
N PHE A 8 -5.06 4.56 -2.80
CA PHE A 8 -4.90 3.82 -1.55
C PHE A 8 -4.58 4.74 -0.39
N ARG A 9 -3.70 5.71 -0.60
CA ARG A 9 -3.35 6.67 0.45
C ARG A 9 -4.58 7.44 0.91
N GLN A 10 -5.38 7.92 -0.03
CA GLN A 10 -6.59 8.68 0.29
C GLN A 10 -7.57 7.84 1.09
N VAL A 11 -7.79 6.60 0.68
CA VAL A 11 -8.69 5.69 1.42
C VAL A 11 -8.15 5.43 2.81
N ARG A 12 -6.84 5.17 2.92
CA ARG A 12 -6.19 4.96 4.21
C ARG A 12 -6.40 6.14 5.14
N GLU A 13 -6.12 7.35 4.64
CA GLU A 13 -6.24 8.57 5.43
C GLU A 13 -7.70 8.84 5.82
N THR A 14 -8.62 8.59 4.92
CA THR A 14 -10.06 8.75 5.19
C THR A 14 -10.50 7.83 6.33
N LYS A 15 -9.91 6.63 6.41
CA LYS A 15 -10.21 5.68 7.47
C LYS A 15 -9.43 5.97 8.75
N GLY A 16 -8.56 6.97 8.76
CA GLY A 16 -7.78 7.32 9.92
C GLY A 16 -6.67 6.34 10.24
N LEU A 17 -6.20 5.59 9.25
CA LEU A 17 -5.15 4.60 9.45
C LEU A 17 -3.78 5.20 9.16
N THR A 18 -2.79 4.81 9.96
CA THR A 18 -1.40 5.18 9.71
C THR A 18 -0.75 4.15 8.79
N ILE A 19 0.40 4.52 8.20
CA ILE A 19 1.20 3.59 7.39
C ILE A 19 1.62 2.40 8.26
N ASP A 20 2.01 2.64 9.51
CA ASP A 20 2.42 1.58 10.43
C ASP A 20 1.29 0.59 10.68
N GLU A 21 0.06 1.07 10.82
CA GLU A 21 -1.10 0.20 11.00
C GLU A 21 -1.35 -0.69 9.80
N VAL A 22 -1.26 -0.11 8.59
CA VAL A 22 -1.42 -0.88 7.35
C VAL A 22 -0.28 -1.89 7.21
N ALA A 23 0.95 -1.49 7.49
CA ALA A 23 2.10 -2.39 7.44
C ALA A 23 1.90 -3.57 8.37
N SER A 24 1.42 -3.33 9.58
CA SER A 24 1.15 -4.38 10.56
C SER A 24 0.06 -5.33 10.07
N LYS A 25 -1.04 -4.80 9.54
CA LYS A 25 -2.15 -5.62 9.06
C LYS A 25 -1.79 -6.48 7.87
N THR A 26 -0.96 -5.94 6.98
CA THR A 26 -0.60 -6.63 5.73
C THR A 26 0.65 -7.47 5.87
N ARG A 27 1.41 -7.28 6.95
CA ARG A 27 2.74 -7.86 7.16
C ARG A 27 3.70 -7.44 6.05
N ILE A 28 3.48 -6.25 5.49
CA ILE A 28 4.38 -5.64 4.52
C ILE A 28 5.20 -4.59 5.26
N ARG A 29 6.48 -4.51 4.94
CA ARG A 29 7.37 -3.53 5.58
C ARG A 29 6.88 -2.12 5.29
N THR A 30 7.04 -1.24 6.28
CA THR A 30 6.64 0.16 6.17
C THR A 30 7.20 0.82 4.92
N ASP A 31 8.48 0.55 4.61
CA ASP A 31 9.14 1.10 3.42
C ASP A 31 8.40 0.73 2.15
N PHE A 32 7.92 -0.51 2.07
CA PHE A 32 7.22 -1.00 0.89
C PHE A 32 5.81 -0.41 0.80
N VAL A 33 5.15 -0.21 1.94
CA VAL A 33 3.84 0.45 1.96
C VAL A 33 3.98 1.88 1.43
N LYS A 34 5.01 2.59 1.88
CA LYS A 34 5.29 3.95 1.38
C LYS A 34 5.58 3.94 -0.11
N ALA A 35 6.41 3.00 -0.56
CA ALA A 35 6.76 2.90 -1.98
C ALA A 35 5.51 2.66 -2.83
N LEU A 36 4.62 1.82 -2.35
CA LEU A 36 3.37 1.53 -3.06
C LEU A 36 2.51 2.78 -3.20
N GLU A 37 2.37 3.54 -2.11
CA GLU A 37 1.57 4.77 -2.13
C GLU A 37 2.18 5.83 -3.04
N GLU A 38 3.51 5.88 -3.13
CA GLU A 38 4.23 6.83 -3.96
C GLU A 38 4.30 6.40 -5.43
N GLY A 39 3.88 5.17 -5.73
CA GLY A 39 4.02 4.62 -7.07
C GLY A 39 5.44 4.25 -7.43
N ASN A 40 6.31 4.12 -6.43
CA ASN A 40 7.72 3.81 -6.65
C ASN A 40 7.95 2.30 -6.61
N PHE A 41 7.45 1.62 -7.62
CA PHE A 41 7.48 0.16 -7.68
C PHE A 41 8.90 -0.40 -7.81
N ALA A 42 9.86 0.43 -8.21
CA ALA A 42 11.26 0.00 -8.28
C ALA A 42 11.84 -0.36 -6.92
N LYS A 43 11.27 0.18 -5.84
CA LYS A 43 11.70 -0.15 -4.48
C LYS A 43 11.14 -1.45 -3.95
N LEU A 44 10.18 -2.03 -4.65
CA LEU A 44 9.60 -3.31 -4.23
C LEU A 44 10.55 -4.44 -4.63
N PRO A 45 10.63 -5.51 -3.82
CA PRO A 45 11.66 -6.54 -4.02
C PRO A 45 11.54 -7.29 -5.34
N ASP A 46 10.33 -7.42 -5.89
CA ASP A 46 10.12 -8.13 -7.14
C ASP A 46 8.76 -7.70 -7.71
N GLN A 47 8.69 -7.58 -9.03
CA GLN A 47 7.44 -7.24 -9.69
C GLN A 47 6.34 -8.27 -9.42
N VAL A 48 6.72 -9.52 -9.25
CA VAL A 48 5.77 -10.59 -8.93
C VAL A 48 5.06 -10.31 -7.62
N PHE A 49 5.78 -9.74 -6.65
CA PHE A 49 5.20 -9.42 -5.35
C PHE A 49 4.34 -8.15 -5.38
N ALA A 50 4.53 -7.28 -6.38
CA ALA A 50 3.77 -6.03 -6.44
C ALA A 50 2.27 -6.28 -6.46
N ARG A 51 1.82 -7.28 -7.22
CA ARG A 51 0.40 -7.64 -7.27
C ARG A 51 -0.11 -8.14 -5.93
N GLY A 52 0.69 -8.96 -5.25
CA GLY A 52 0.34 -9.46 -3.93
C GLY A 52 0.23 -8.34 -2.91
N PHE A 53 1.16 -7.39 -2.97
CA PHE A 53 1.14 -6.23 -2.07
C PHE A 53 -0.10 -5.37 -2.31
N VAL A 54 -0.43 -5.11 -3.59
CA VAL A 54 -1.61 -4.34 -3.93
C VAL A 54 -2.86 -5.02 -3.40
N ARG A 55 -2.97 -6.33 -3.60
CA ARG A 55 -4.13 -7.09 -3.12
C ARG A 55 -4.22 -7.06 -1.59
N SER A 56 -3.11 -7.29 -0.92
CA SER A 56 -3.08 -7.29 0.55
C SER A 56 -3.42 -5.91 1.10
N TYR A 57 -2.88 -4.87 0.48
CA TYR A 57 -3.16 -3.50 0.87
C TYR A 57 -4.65 -3.20 0.69
N ALA A 58 -5.21 -3.53 -0.47
CA ALA A 58 -6.61 -3.31 -0.76
C ALA A 58 -7.49 -4.01 0.28
N ARG A 59 -7.19 -5.26 0.60
CA ARG A 59 -7.94 -6.02 1.61
C ARG A 59 -7.88 -5.35 2.98
N SER A 60 -6.71 -4.81 3.35
CA SER A 60 -6.57 -4.15 4.65
C SER A 60 -7.45 -2.91 4.76
N LEU A 61 -7.81 -2.32 3.62
CA LEU A 61 -8.69 -1.16 3.56
C LEU A 61 -10.17 -1.55 3.36
N GLY A 62 -10.47 -2.83 3.24
CA GLY A 62 -11.84 -3.29 3.02
C GLY A 62 -12.32 -3.16 1.59
N LEU A 63 -11.40 -3.09 0.65
CA LEU A 63 -11.74 -2.96 -0.77
C LEU A 63 -11.88 -4.32 -1.45
#